data_bf27d69a44852daf90630aba530fe67b
#
_entry.id   bf27d69a44852daf90630aba530fe67b
#
_cell.length_a   1.000
_cell.length_b   1.000
_cell.length_c   1.000
_cell.angle_alpha   90.00
_cell.angle_beta   90.00
_cell.angle_gamma   90.00
#
_symmetry.space_group_name_H-M   'P 1'
#
loop_
_entity.id
_entity.type
_entity.pdbx_description
1 polymer ?
#
loop_
_entity_poly.entity_id
_entity_poly.type
_entity_poly.pdbx_seq_one_letter_code
_entity_poly.pdbx_strand_id
1 'polypeptide(L)'
;MYFQESRKMKLIPYESRYKNQVIALILYLQNYDNQVDLSLEEQPDMNAIEDYYMATGGNFWLVVTEEGMVVGTIGLLVKEQLGILKKFFVHQDFRGREKGVSSLLYQALVADCQAKDVKTIVLDTPSKCYAAHRFYEKQGFQQIEKEDLLIRYDYPDRDSLIFILNLL
;
A
#
# COMPACT_ATOMS: atom_id res chain seq x y z
N MET A 1 -14.04 32.44 10.48
CA MET A 1 -14.42 31.42 9.49
C MET A 1 -13.15 30.87 8.87
N TYR A 2 -12.86 29.63 9.17
CA TYR A 2 -11.65 29.02 8.67
C TYR A 2 -11.99 28.31 7.37
N PHE A 3 -11.53 28.87 6.26
CA PHE A 3 -11.45 28.09 5.05
C PHE A 3 -10.36 27.05 5.25
N GLN A 4 -10.74 25.81 5.48
CA GLN A 4 -9.82 24.75 5.16
C GLN A 4 -9.66 24.79 3.64
N GLU A 5 -8.59 25.44 3.22
CA GLU A 5 -8.12 25.19 1.88
C GLU A 5 -7.88 23.69 1.79
N SER A 6 -8.65 23.03 0.95
CA SER A 6 -8.37 21.63 0.60
C SER A 6 -6.92 21.62 0.13
N ARG A 7 -6.01 21.09 0.95
CA ARG A 7 -4.61 20.94 0.55
C ARG A 7 -4.62 20.16 -0.74
N LYS A 8 -4.14 20.79 -1.81
CA LYS A 8 -4.00 20.12 -3.08
C LYS A 8 -3.01 18.98 -2.90
N MET A 9 -3.43 17.81 -3.28
CA MET A 9 -2.62 16.61 -3.21
C MET A 9 -2.55 16.03 -4.61
N LYS A 10 -1.42 15.41 -4.94
CA LYS A 10 -1.28 14.67 -6.19
C LYS A 10 -0.76 13.27 -5.97
N LEU A 11 -1.28 12.39 -6.80
CA LEU A 11 -0.80 11.04 -6.96
C LEU A 11 0.36 11.05 -7.95
N ILE A 12 1.50 10.52 -7.54
CA ILE A 12 2.68 10.41 -8.40
C ILE A 12 3.30 9.02 -8.29
N PRO A 13 4.02 8.54 -9.31
CA PRO A 13 4.92 7.41 -9.14
C PRO A 13 6.01 7.76 -8.13
N TYR A 14 6.52 6.76 -7.43
CA TYR A 14 7.61 6.95 -6.48
C TYR A 14 8.82 7.58 -7.16
N GLU A 15 9.44 8.54 -6.46
CA GLU A 15 10.69 9.17 -6.84
C GLU A 15 11.66 9.09 -5.65
N SER A 16 12.93 8.84 -5.93
CA SER A 16 13.96 8.63 -4.91
C SER A 16 14.15 9.80 -3.95
N ARG A 17 13.82 11.02 -4.37
CA ARG A 17 13.90 12.21 -3.51
C ARG A 17 12.98 12.11 -2.30
N TYR A 18 11.95 11.27 -2.35
CA TYR A 18 11.01 11.05 -1.25
C TYR A 18 11.37 9.86 -0.36
N LYS A 19 12.48 9.18 -0.62
CA LYS A 19 12.83 7.92 0.04
C LYS A 19 12.78 8.03 1.58
N ASN A 20 13.42 9.05 2.14
CA ASN A 20 13.49 9.20 3.60
C ASN A 20 12.11 9.46 4.20
N GLN A 21 11.26 10.26 3.53
CA GLN A 21 9.90 10.50 3.98
C GLN A 21 9.06 9.23 3.93
N VAL A 22 9.20 8.43 2.87
CA VAL A 22 8.46 7.18 2.69
C VAL A 22 8.82 6.20 3.82
N ILE A 23 10.11 6.00 4.06
CA ILE A 23 10.58 5.10 5.12
C ILE A 23 10.07 5.58 6.48
N ALA A 24 10.21 6.87 6.78
CA ALA A 24 9.79 7.43 8.07
C ALA A 24 8.29 7.27 8.28
N LEU A 25 7.48 7.55 7.26
CA LEU A 25 6.02 7.43 7.35
C LEU A 25 5.60 5.97 7.59
N ILE A 26 6.14 5.05 6.82
CA ILE A 26 5.76 3.64 6.91
C ILE A 26 6.18 3.07 8.26
N LEU A 27 7.41 3.31 8.70
CA LEU A 27 7.87 2.81 10.00
C LEU A 27 7.05 3.39 11.15
N TYR A 28 6.72 4.67 11.08
CA TYR A 28 5.88 5.31 12.10
C TYR A 28 4.50 4.65 12.16
N LEU A 29 3.84 4.48 11.03
CA LEU A 29 2.50 3.89 11.00
C LEU A 29 2.49 2.42 11.41
N GLN A 30 3.51 1.66 11.03
CA GLN A 30 3.64 0.26 11.45
C GLN A 30 3.87 0.13 12.96
N ASN A 31 4.77 0.91 13.52
CA ASN A 31 5.27 0.68 14.88
C ASN A 31 4.53 1.47 15.94
N TYR A 32 4.10 2.69 15.64
CA TYR A 32 3.40 3.53 16.62
C TYR A 32 1.89 3.50 16.43
N ASP A 33 1.40 3.62 15.22
CA ASP A 33 -0.04 3.63 14.95
C ASP A 33 -0.64 2.23 15.05
N ASN A 34 -0.05 1.26 14.35
CA ASN A 34 -0.53 -0.13 14.32
C ASN A 34 0.10 -1.04 15.36
N GLN A 35 1.19 -0.61 16.00
CA GLN A 35 1.91 -1.37 17.02
C GLN A 35 2.32 -2.77 16.56
N VAL A 36 2.87 -2.88 15.35
CA VAL A 36 3.18 -4.16 14.71
C VAL A 36 4.62 -4.61 14.99
N ASP A 37 5.49 -3.71 15.43
CA ASP A 37 6.90 -3.99 15.74
C ASP A 37 7.68 -4.52 14.52
N LEU A 38 7.86 -3.66 13.53
CA LEU A 38 8.59 -3.96 12.30
C LEU A 38 9.77 -3.01 12.13
N SER A 39 10.96 -3.58 11.94
CA SER A 39 12.17 -2.82 11.67
C SER A 39 12.39 -2.61 10.17
N LEU A 40 13.25 -1.64 9.83
CA LEU A 40 13.66 -1.44 8.45
C LEU A 40 14.46 -2.64 7.91
N GLU A 41 15.28 -3.28 8.74
CA GLU A 41 16.07 -4.45 8.35
C GLU A 41 15.19 -5.63 7.93
N GLU A 42 13.99 -5.74 8.49
CA GLU A 42 13.03 -6.76 8.10
C GLU A 42 12.34 -6.45 6.77
N GLN A 43 12.55 -5.24 6.23
CA GLN A 43 11.86 -4.74 5.05
C GLN A 43 12.86 -4.14 4.05
N PRO A 44 13.77 -4.96 3.50
CA PRO A 44 14.82 -4.45 2.60
C PRO A 44 14.27 -3.82 1.31
N ASP A 45 13.04 -4.14 0.93
CA ASP A 45 12.37 -3.53 -0.21
C ASP A 45 12.28 -2.00 -0.08
N MET A 46 12.15 -1.47 1.13
CA MET A 46 12.03 -0.02 1.34
C MET A 46 13.32 0.74 1.03
N ASN A 47 14.46 0.08 1.05
CA ASN A 47 15.73 0.71 0.67
C ASN A 47 15.98 0.72 -0.83
N ALA A 48 15.20 -0.03 -1.62
CA ALA A 48 15.40 -0.21 -3.05
C ALA A 48 14.06 -0.27 -3.77
N ILE A 49 13.18 0.71 -3.54
CA ILE A 49 11.80 0.70 -4.05
C ILE A 49 11.79 0.62 -5.58
N GLU A 50 12.64 1.40 -6.26
CA GLU A 50 12.68 1.38 -7.72
C GLU A 50 13.07 0.00 -8.26
N ASP A 51 14.11 -0.60 -7.70
CA ASP A 51 14.59 -1.91 -8.14
C ASP A 51 13.63 -3.05 -7.76
N TYR A 52 13.04 -2.96 -6.58
CA TYR A 52 12.20 -4.03 -6.04
C TYR A 52 10.81 -4.04 -6.67
N TYR A 53 10.21 -2.86 -6.85
CA TYR A 53 8.83 -2.73 -7.33
C TYR A 53 8.76 -2.33 -8.80
N MET A 54 9.45 -1.26 -9.18
CA MET A 54 9.24 -0.62 -10.48
C MET A 54 9.98 -1.35 -11.60
N ALA A 55 11.20 -1.81 -11.34
CA ALA A 55 12.01 -2.50 -12.34
C ALA A 55 11.58 -3.95 -12.59
N THR A 56 10.73 -4.52 -11.73
CA THR A 56 10.33 -5.94 -11.81
C THR A 56 8.92 -6.14 -12.37
N GLY A 57 8.36 -5.13 -13.01
CA GLY A 57 7.03 -5.22 -13.63
C GLY A 57 5.89 -4.71 -12.76
N GLY A 58 6.18 -4.32 -11.52
CA GLY A 58 5.22 -3.67 -10.63
C GLY A 58 5.30 -2.16 -10.68
N ASN A 59 4.91 -1.53 -9.59
CA ASN A 59 4.98 -0.07 -9.46
C ASN A 59 4.90 0.34 -7.99
N PHE A 60 5.09 1.64 -7.73
CA PHE A 60 4.95 2.19 -6.39
C PHE A 60 4.47 3.64 -6.52
N TRP A 61 3.44 4.02 -5.78
CA TRP A 61 2.83 5.35 -5.89
C TRP A 61 2.84 6.04 -4.56
N LEU A 62 2.88 7.36 -4.65
CA LEU A 62 2.80 8.27 -3.52
C LEU A 62 1.66 9.25 -3.73
N VAL A 63 1.06 9.68 -2.62
CA VAL A 63 0.28 10.91 -2.60
C VAL A 63 1.10 11.95 -1.83
N VAL A 64 1.34 13.10 -2.47
CA VAL A 64 2.12 14.19 -1.89
C VAL A 64 1.31 15.47 -1.88
N THR A 65 1.54 16.29 -0.85
CA THR A 65 0.94 17.62 -0.76
C THR A 65 1.68 18.62 -1.65
N GLU A 66 1.09 19.81 -1.81
CA GLU A 66 1.74 20.91 -2.53
C GLU A 66 3.10 21.28 -1.94
N GLU A 67 3.25 21.17 -0.63
CA GLU A 67 4.50 21.45 0.08
C GLU A 67 5.54 20.32 -0.04
N GLY A 68 5.20 19.22 -0.72
CA GLY A 68 6.10 18.09 -0.90
C GLY A 68 6.11 17.10 0.25
N MET A 69 5.06 17.07 1.08
CA MET A 69 4.92 16.10 2.16
C MET A 69 4.29 14.82 1.63
N VAL A 70 4.91 13.67 1.87
CA VAL A 70 4.34 12.36 1.54
C VAL A 70 3.29 12.01 2.58
N VAL A 71 2.06 11.79 2.13
CA VAL A 71 0.93 11.47 3.01
C VAL A 71 0.31 10.10 2.74
N GLY A 72 0.73 9.44 1.68
CA GLY A 72 0.25 8.09 1.39
C GLY A 72 1.18 7.33 0.46
N THR A 73 1.15 6.00 0.60
CA THR A 73 1.97 5.08 -0.20
C THR A 73 1.16 3.85 -0.59
N ILE A 74 1.49 3.25 -1.73
CA ILE A 74 1.03 1.92 -2.10
C ILE A 74 2.02 1.30 -3.09
N GLY A 75 2.31 0.01 -2.93
CA GLY A 75 3.20 -0.74 -3.81
C GLY A 75 2.49 -1.91 -4.48
N LEU A 76 2.93 -2.23 -5.68
CA LEU A 76 2.47 -3.37 -6.45
C LEU A 76 3.66 -4.20 -6.89
N LEU A 77 3.68 -5.46 -6.52
CA LEU A 77 4.52 -6.48 -7.15
C LEU A 77 3.67 -7.27 -8.12
N VAL A 78 4.26 -7.66 -9.24
CA VAL A 78 3.62 -8.57 -10.18
C VAL A 78 4.46 -9.83 -10.27
N LYS A 79 3.85 -10.97 -10.00
CA LYS A 79 4.50 -12.27 -9.99
C LYS A 79 3.56 -13.29 -10.61
N GLU A 80 3.96 -13.83 -11.78
CA GLU A 80 3.19 -14.86 -12.50
C GLU A 80 1.71 -14.47 -12.71
N GLN A 81 1.46 -13.22 -13.15
CA GLN A 81 0.13 -12.65 -13.40
C GLN A 81 -0.70 -12.38 -12.14
N LEU A 82 -0.12 -12.55 -10.96
CA LEU A 82 -0.71 -12.10 -9.71
C LEU A 82 -0.17 -10.73 -9.33
N GLY A 83 -1.05 -9.86 -8.92
CA GLY A 83 -0.67 -8.61 -8.29
C GLY A 83 -0.59 -8.81 -6.78
N ILE A 84 0.47 -8.30 -6.17
CA ILE A 84 0.66 -8.32 -4.72
C ILE A 84 0.63 -6.88 -4.25
N LEU A 85 -0.38 -6.52 -3.47
CA LEU A 85 -0.52 -5.19 -2.88
C LEU A 85 0.35 -5.11 -1.64
N LYS A 86 1.23 -4.11 -1.60
CA LYS A 86 2.18 -3.92 -0.50
C LYS A 86 2.25 -2.46 -0.08
N LYS A 87 2.66 -2.24 1.17
CA LYS A 87 3.00 -0.91 1.69
C LYS A 87 1.90 0.14 1.48
N PHE A 88 0.66 -0.26 1.76
CA PHE A 88 -0.50 0.62 1.64
C PHE A 88 -0.72 1.34 2.97
N PHE A 89 -0.33 2.61 2.99
CA PHE A 89 -0.37 3.42 4.21
C PHE A 89 -0.86 4.83 3.89
N VAL A 90 -1.62 5.40 4.82
CA VAL A 90 -2.08 6.79 4.75
C VAL A 90 -1.80 7.47 6.09
N HIS A 91 -1.15 8.62 6.03
CA HIS A 91 -0.88 9.47 7.20
C HIS A 91 -2.18 9.74 7.97
N GLN A 92 -2.11 9.68 9.30
CA GLN A 92 -3.28 9.79 10.18
C GLN A 92 -4.14 11.01 9.88
N ASP A 93 -3.51 12.18 9.67
CA ASP A 93 -4.22 13.45 9.44
C ASP A 93 -4.85 13.54 8.05
N PHE A 94 -4.58 12.58 7.18
CA PHE A 94 -5.06 12.56 5.79
C PHE A 94 -5.98 11.37 5.50
N ARG A 95 -6.44 10.69 6.55
CA ARG A 95 -7.41 9.60 6.45
C ARG A 95 -8.82 10.17 6.36
N GLY A 96 -9.71 9.35 5.85
CA GLY A 96 -11.12 9.66 5.75
C GLY A 96 -11.60 9.73 4.32
N ARG A 97 -12.86 9.38 4.14
CA ARG A 97 -13.49 9.30 2.82
C ARG A 97 -13.46 10.65 2.10
N GLU A 98 -13.65 11.75 2.82
CA GLU A 98 -13.67 13.09 2.26
C GLU A 98 -12.31 13.54 1.71
N LYS A 99 -11.22 12.97 2.20
CA LYS A 99 -9.87 13.28 1.73
C LYS A 99 -9.46 12.45 0.53
N GLY A 100 -9.99 11.25 0.42
CA GLY A 100 -9.86 10.40 -0.77
C GLY A 100 -8.47 9.83 -1.05
N VAL A 101 -7.52 9.92 -0.11
CA VAL A 101 -6.13 9.48 -0.33
C VAL A 101 -6.06 7.98 -0.56
N SER A 102 -6.74 7.19 0.28
CA SER A 102 -6.77 5.73 0.12
C SER A 102 -7.34 5.32 -1.22
N SER A 103 -8.42 5.98 -1.66
CA SER A 103 -9.06 5.69 -2.95
C SER A 103 -8.16 6.03 -4.12
N LEU A 104 -7.46 7.18 -4.07
CA LEU A 104 -6.52 7.56 -5.12
C LEU A 104 -5.44 6.50 -5.30
N LEU A 105 -4.84 6.07 -4.21
CA LEU A 105 -3.75 5.07 -4.22
C LEU A 105 -4.27 3.72 -4.72
N TYR A 106 -5.38 3.26 -4.17
CA TYR A 106 -5.94 1.95 -4.52
C TYR A 106 -6.37 1.91 -6.00
N GLN A 107 -7.04 2.96 -6.49
CA GLN A 107 -7.44 3.05 -7.88
C GLN A 107 -6.26 3.04 -8.84
N ALA A 108 -5.15 3.69 -8.48
CA ALA A 108 -3.93 3.66 -9.28
C ALA A 108 -3.39 2.24 -9.42
N LEU A 109 -3.35 1.51 -8.32
CA LEU A 109 -2.90 0.11 -8.31
C LEU A 109 -3.81 -0.77 -9.17
N VAL A 110 -5.13 -0.66 -9.02
CA VAL A 110 -6.09 -1.45 -9.79
C VAL A 110 -6.00 -1.14 -11.28
N ALA A 111 -5.88 0.14 -11.64
CA ALA A 111 -5.74 0.55 -13.04
C ALA A 111 -4.48 -0.02 -13.66
N ASP A 112 -3.37 -0.05 -12.92
CA ASP A 112 -2.11 -0.62 -13.38
C ASP A 112 -2.22 -2.14 -13.56
N CYS A 113 -2.89 -2.82 -12.65
CA CYS A 113 -3.18 -4.26 -12.78
C CYS A 113 -3.99 -4.54 -14.05
N GLN A 114 -5.03 -3.76 -14.30
CA GLN A 114 -5.87 -3.91 -15.50
C GLN A 114 -5.07 -3.68 -16.79
N ALA A 115 -4.20 -2.65 -16.78
CA ALA A 115 -3.35 -2.35 -17.93
C ALA A 115 -2.33 -3.44 -18.22
N LYS A 116 -1.91 -4.18 -17.19
CA LYS A 116 -0.95 -5.29 -17.29
C LYS A 116 -1.62 -6.66 -17.42
N ASP A 117 -2.93 -6.69 -17.55
CA ASP A 117 -3.73 -7.91 -17.62
C ASP A 117 -3.54 -8.82 -16.37
N VAL A 118 -3.31 -8.20 -15.24
CA VAL A 118 -3.29 -8.86 -13.93
C VAL A 118 -4.72 -8.97 -13.43
N LYS A 119 -5.19 -10.18 -13.17
CA LYS A 119 -6.61 -10.44 -12.87
C LYS A 119 -6.89 -10.77 -11.42
N THR A 120 -5.84 -11.00 -10.63
CA THR A 120 -5.99 -11.36 -9.22
C THR A 120 -5.00 -10.56 -8.39
N ILE A 121 -5.48 -9.98 -7.30
CA ILE A 121 -4.66 -9.25 -6.33
C ILE A 121 -4.70 -10.01 -5.02
N VAL A 122 -3.53 -10.22 -4.42
CA VAL A 122 -3.39 -10.78 -3.07
C VAL A 122 -2.69 -9.78 -2.17
N LEU A 123 -2.92 -9.90 -0.87
CA LEU A 123 -2.21 -9.11 0.13
C LEU A 123 -2.14 -9.85 1.45
N ASP A 124 -1.16 -9.49 2.25
CA ASP A 124 -1.06 -9.84 3.66
C ASP A 124 -1.26 -8.59 4.52
N THR A 125 -1.90 -8.75 5.64
CA THR A 125 -2.16 -7.64 6.57
C THR A 125 -2.10 -8.16 8.00
N PRO A 126 -1.40 -7.46 8.93
CA PRO A 126 -1.37 -7.90 10.31
C PRO A 126 -2.78 -8.02 10.91
N SER A 127 -2.98 -9.01 11.78
CA SER A 127 -4.30 -9.29 12.35
C SER A 127 -4.89 -8.13 13.15
N LYS A 128 -4.04 -7.21 13.64
CA LYS A 128 -4.47 -6.05 14.42
C LYS A 128 -4.94 -4.86 13.58
N CYS A 129 -4.73 -4.87 12.27
CA CYS A 129 -5.03 -3.74 11.39
C CYS A 129 -6.50 -3.76 10.93
N TYR A 130 -7.43 -3.61 11.87
CA TYR A 130 -8.87 -3.76 11.60
C TYR A 130 -9.42 -2.77 10.58
N ALA A 131 -8.93 -1.52 10.59
CA ALA A 131 -9.37 -0.52 9.62
C ALA A 131 -8.98 -0.90 8.19
N ALA A 132 -7.79 -1.48 8.02
CA ALA A 132 -7.35 -1.99 6.73
C ALA A 132 -8.23 -3.15 6.27
N HIS A 133 -8.55 -4.09 7.17
CA HIS A 133 -9.42 -5.22 6.84
C HIS A 133 -10.78 -4.74 6.33
N ARG A 134 -11.38 -3.75 7.01
CA ARG A 134 -12.67 -3.18 6.58
C ARG A 134 -12.58 -2.53 5.20
N PHE A 135 -11.49 -1.84 4.92
CA PHE A 135 -11.26 -1.24 3.60
C PHE A 135 -11.20 -2.34 2.53
N TYR A 136 -10.42 -3.39 2.75
CA TYR A 136 -10.28 -4.48 1.78
C TYR A 136 -11.59 -5.21 1.54
N GLU A 137 -12.35 -5.48 2.59
CA GLU A 137 -13.67 -6.12 2.47
C GLU A 137 -14.63 -5.26 1.64
N LYS A 138 -14.62 -3.95 1.83
CA LYS A 138 -15.45 -3.03 1.03
C LYS A 138 -15.07 -3.03 -0.45
N GLN A 139 -13.80 -3.29 -0.76
CA GLN A 139 -13.35 -3.40 -2.15
C GLN A 139 -13.69 -4.76 -2.77
N GLY A 140 -14.21 -5.68 -1.99
CA GLY A 140 -14.58 -7.02 -2.45
C GLY A 140 -13.54 -8.09 -2.19
N PHE A 141 -12.47 -7.78 -1.46
CA PHE A 141 -11.49 -8.79 -1.05
C PHE A 141 -12.14 -9.80 -0.11
N GLN A 142 -11.72 -11.06 -0.24
CA GLN A 142 -12.12 -12.14 0.65
C GLN A 142 -10.89 -12.69 1.35
N GLN A 143 -11.05 -13.00 2.63
CA GLN A 143 -10.00 -13.65 3.40
C GLN A 143 -9.88 -15.11 2.97
N ILE A 144 -8.63 -15.56 2.80
CA ILE A 144 -8.32 -16.96 2.52
C ILE A 144 -7.33 -17.49 3.55
N GLU A 145 -7.21 -18.81 3.64
CA GLU A 145 -6.19 -19.43 4.46
C GLU A 145 -4.81 -19.29 3.81
N LYS A 146 -3.76 -19.26 4.62
CA LYS A 146 -2.38 -19.16 4.11
C LYS A 146 -2.03 -20.29 3.15
N GLU A 147 -2.56 -21.48 3.40
CA GLU A 147 -2.35 -22.65 2.56
C GLU A 147 -2.97 -22.52 1.17
N ASP A 148 -3.99 -21.66 1.03
CA ASP A 148 -4.69 -21.45 -0.22
C ASP A 148 -4.04 -20.37 -1.09
N LEU A 149 -2.96 -19.73 -0.59
CA LEU A 149 -2.22 -18.74 -1.36
C LEU A 149 -1.51 -19.40 -2.53
N LEU A 150 -1.85 -18.97 -3.75
CA LEU A 150 -1.39 -19.60 -5.00
C LEU A 150 0.10 -19.41 -5.27
N ILE A 151 0.69 -18.33 -4.76
CA ILE A 151 2.09 -17.99 -4.96
C ILE A 151 2.68 -17.58 -3.63
N ARG A 152 3.86 -18.10 -3.33
CA ARG A 152 4.60 -17.68 -2.13
C ARG A 152 5.37 -16.41 -2.42
N TYR A 153 5.28 -15.45 -1.51
CA TYR A 153 6.08 -14.25 -1.49
C TYR A 153 6.49 -13.93 -0.06
N ASP A 154 7.58 -13.20 0.09
CA ASP A 154 8.11 -12.87 1.41
C ASP A 154 7.32 -11.72 2.03
N TYR A 155 6.92 -11.90 3.27
CA TYR A 155 6.35 -10.85 4.09
C TYR A 155 6.68 -11.10 5.57
N PRO A 156 6.85 -10.03 6.37
CA PRO A 156 7.06 -10.20 7.81
C PRO A 156 5.74 -10.59 8.46
N ASP A 157 5.61 -11.88 8.80
CA ASP A 157 4.37 -12.40 9.38
C ASP A 157 4.18 -11.88 10.81
N ARG A 158 3.08 -11.19 11.02
CA ARG A 158 2.65 -10.67 12.34
C ARG A 158 1.24 -11.18 12.61
N ASP A 159 1.10 -12.50 12.62
CA ASP A 159 -0.21 -13.17 12.70
C ASP A 159 -1.10 -12.69 11.54
N SER A 160 -0.48 -12.56 10.37
CA SER A 160 -1.07 -11.88 9.24
C SER A 160 -2.22 -12.68 8.62
N LEU A 161 -3.21 -11.94 8.15
CA LEU A 161 -4.33 -12.47 7.37
C LEU A 161 -4.03 -12.27 5.88
N ILE A 162 -4.51 -13.19 5.07
CA ILE A 162 -4.37 -13.13 3.61
C ILE A 162 -5.73 -12.81 2.99
N PHE A 163 -5.74 -11.84 2.09
CA PHE A 163 -6.93 -11.45 1.34
C PHE A 163 -6.67 -11.57 -0.16
N ILE A 164 -7.72 -11.89 -0.90
CA ILE A 164 -7.66 -12.06 -2.35
C ILE A 164 -8.83 -11.34 -3.02
N LEU A 165 -8.56 -10.74 -4.17
CA LEU A 165 -9.58 -10.12 -5.03
C LEU A 165 -9.36 -10.56 -6.46
N ASN A 166 -10.41 -11.07 -7.09
CA ASN A 166 -10.42 -11.33 -8.53
C ASN A 166 -10.98 -10.13 -9.25
N LEU A 167 -10.17 -9.56 -10.15
CA LEU A 167 -10.59 -8.44 -11.01
C LEU A 167 -11.35 -8.98 -12.22
N LEU A 168 -12.45 -8.35 -12.53
CA LEU A 168 -13.25 -8.70 -13.69
C LEU A 168 -12.81 -7.95 -14.93
#